data_9fe0a6e09760b1a8e8e43a7fae05043e
#
_entry.id   9fe0a6e09760b1a8e8e43a7fae05043e
#
_cell.length_a   1.000
_cell.length_b   1.000
_cell.length_c   1.000
_cell.angle_alpha   90.00
_cell.angle_beta   90.00
_cell.angle_gamma   90.00
#
_symmetry.space_group_name_H-M   'P 1'
#
loop_
_entity.id
_entity.type
_entity.pdbx_description
1 polymer ?
#
loop_
_entity_poly.entity_id
_entity_poly.type
_entity_poly.pdbx_seq_one_letter_code
_entity_poly.pdbx_strand_id
1 'polypeptide(L)'
;MNKIRFLTAVAFVLATSAASVHAHDDAYLDTQQAPNGGQLRMAGVYHLELVVDKSTPQAADKPVVVYVTDHAGQKVSTEGATGNTTILAAKGKASVALVPDGDNRLKGTGRYASTADMKAIVQFT
;
A
#
# COMPACT_ATOMS: atom_id res chain seq x y z
N MET A 1 1.51 -14.23 9.44
CA MET A 1 1.59 -12.75 9.25
C MET A 1 2.95 -12.43 8.66
N ASN A 2 2.96 -12.05 7.42
CA ASN A 2 4.22 -11.73 6.76
C ASN A 2 4.64 -10.33 7.14
N LYS A 3 5.73 -10.23 7.86
CA LYS A 3 6.35 -8.94 8.16
C LYS A 3 7.05 -8.46 6.91
N ILE A 4 6.61 -7.40 6.37
CA ILE A 4 7.19 -6.86 5.16
C ILE A 4 7.94 -5.61 5.52
N ARG A 5 9.14 -5.54 5.02
CA ARG A 5 10.06 -4.46 5.32
C ARG A 5 9.71 -3.21 4.54
N PHE A 6 9.80 -2.09 5.20
CA PHE A 6 9.95 -0.75 4.67
C PHE A 6 9.16 -0.44 3.39
N LEU A 7 8.08 0.31 3.52
CA LEU A 7 7.24 0.79 2.41
C LEU A 7 6.58 -0.30 1.57
N THR A 8 6.44 -1.51 2.09
CA THR A 8 6.26 -2.60 1.16
C THR A 8 5.30 -3.65 1.58
N ALA A 9 4.49 -3.41 2.56
CA ALA A 9 3.62 -4.49 2.96
C ALA A 9 2.20 -4.24 2.57
N VAL A 10 1.76 -5.03 1.66
CA VAL A 10 0.35 -5.27 1.47
C VAL A 10 0.07 -6.63 2.06
N ALA A 11 -0.54 -6.66 3.22
CA ALA A 11 -1.02 -7.90 3.78
C ALA A 11 -2.48 -8.08 3.37
N PHE A 12 -2.71 -9.11 2.62
CA PHE A 12 -4.03 -9.53 2.23
C PHE A 12 -4.47 -10.68 3.09
N VAL A 13 -5.53 -10.49 3.83
CA VAL A 13 -6.28 -11.61 4.35
C VAL A 13 -7.51 -11.79 3.46
N LEU A 14 -7.27 -12.35 2.30
CA LEU A 14 -8.35 -12.98 1.57
C LEU A 14 -8.08 -14.47 1.58
N ALA A 15 -8.70 -15.15 2.52
CA ALA A 15 -8.85 -16.58 2.43
C ALA A 15 -9.83 -16.86 1.28
N THR A 16 -9.34 -16.96 0.06
CA THR A 16 -10.11 -17.56 -1.00
C THR A 16 -9.21 -18.17 -2.04
N SER A 17 -9.38 -19.47 -2.18
CA SER A 17 -9.09 -20.30 -3.34
C SER A 17 -7.86 -19.91 -4.15
N ALA A 18 -6.85 -20.73 -4.00
CA ALA A 18 -5.72 -20.82 -4.88
C ALA A 18 -6.12 -21.02 -6.34
N ALA A 19 -6.50 -19.95 -7.00
CA ALA A 19 -6.20 -19.87 -8.39
C ALA A 19 -4.73 -19.46 -8.46
N SER A 20 -3.87 -20.30 -8.97
CA SER A 20 -2.50 -19.94 -9.27
C SER A 20 -2.51 -18.94 -10.43
N VAL A 21 -2.85 -17.71 -10.13
CA VAL A 21 -2.54 -16.61 -11.00
C VAL A 21 -1.04 -16.42 -10.86
N HIS A 22 -0.31 -16.47 -11.95
CA HIS A 22 1.10 -16.12 -11.95
C HIS A 22 1.21 -14.64 -11.61
N ALA A 23 1.15 -14.37 -10.33
CA ALA A 23 1.37 -13.06 -9.78
C ALA A 23 2.87 -12.77 -9.85
N HIS A 24 3.23 -11.58 -10.25
CA HIS A 24 4.59 -11.10 -10.07
C HIS A 24 4.90 -11.12 -8.58
N ASP A 25 6.03 -11.72 -8.20
CA ASP A 25 6.44 -11.71 -6.81
C ASP A 25 6.95 -10.31 -6.39
N ASP A 26 7.08 -10.10 -5.10
CA ASP A 26 7.54 -8.82 -4.58
C ASP A 26 8.95 -8.48 -5.06
N ALA A 27 9.81 -9.47 -5.24
CA ALA A 27 11.16 -9.26 -5.74
C ALA A 27 11.15 -8.69 -7.17
N TYR A 28 10.26 -9.19 -8.02
CA TYR A 28 10.07 -8.63 -9.34
C TYR A 28 9.52 -7.20 -9.26
N LEU A 29 8.51 -6.97 -8.43
CA LEU A 29 7.90 -5.64 -8.29
C LEU A 29 8.89 -4.61 -7.75
N ASP A 30 9.83 -5.01 -6.91
CA ASP A 30 10.89 -4.13 -6.42
C ASP A 30 11.82 -3.63 -7.54
N THR A 31 11.88 -4.34 -8.66
CA THR A 31 12.65 -3.91 -9.83
C THR A 31 11.89 -2.97 -10.76
N GLN A 32 10.59 -2.81 -10.55
CA GLN A 32 9.73 -1.98 -11.38
C GLN A 32 9.62 -0.57 -10.82
N GLN A 33 9.66 0.41 -11.70
CA GLN A 33 9.39 1.78 -11.32
C GLN A 33 7.89 2.00 -11.21
N ALA A 34 7.42 2.33 -10.01
CA ALA A 34 6.03 2.63 -9.79
C ALA A 34 5.63 3.97 -10.45
N PRO A 35 4.48 4.04 -11.12
CA PRO A 35 4.06 5.24 -11.86
C PRO A 35 3.99 6.51 -11.02
N ASN A 36 3.74 6.39 -9.73
CA ASN A 36 3.58 7.53 -8.83
C ASN A 36 4.73 7.64 -7.82
N GLY A 37 5.84 6.98 -8.07
CA GLY A 37 7.02 7.03 -7.19
C GLY A 37 6.87 6.29 -5.88
N GLY A 38 5.85 5.48 -5.74
CA GLY A 38 5.59 4.64 -4.57
C GLY A 38 6.21 3.27 -4.67
N GLN A 39 5.66 2.34 -3.91
CA GLN A 39 6.10 0.97 -3.89
C GLN A 39 4.99 0.03 -4.28
N LEU A 40 5.29 -0.88 -5.21
CA LEU A 40 4.35 -1.85 -5.73
C LEU A 40 4.34 -3.13 -4.90
N ARG A 41 3.15 -3.66 -4.67
CA ARG A 41 2.94 -4.97 -4.06
C ARG A 41 1.75 -5.67 -4.68
N MET A 42 1.80 -6.98 -4.68
CA MET A 42 0.69 -7.81 -5.10
C MET A 42 -0.38 -7.86 -4.02
N ALA A 43 -1.62 -7.85 -4.47
CA ALA A 43 -2.77 -7.94 -3.59
C ALA A 43 -3.86 -8.74 -4.30
N GLY A 44 -3.79 -10.07 -4.21
CA GLY A 44 -4.66 -10.94 -4.97
C GLY A 44 -4.46 -10.75 -6.47
N VAL A 45 -5.52 -10.34 -7.16
CA VAL A 45 -5.48 -10.07 -8.61
C VAL A 45 -5.06 -8.64 -8.93
N TYR A 46 -4.72 -7.85 -7.93
CA TYR A 46 -4.38 -6.45 -8.09
C TYR A 46 -2.92 -6.17 -7.80
N HIS A 47 -2.43 -5.08 -8.37
CA HIS A 47 -1.23 -4.40 -7.90
C HIS A 47 -1.64 -3.19 -7.07
N LEU A 48 -1.02 -3.02 -5.92
CA LEU A 48 -1.16 -1.82 -5.12
C LEU A 48 0.14 -1.02 -5.15
N GLU A 49 0.01 0.26 -5.36
CA GLU A 49 1.11 1.20 -5.19
C GLU A 49 0.86 2.05 -3.96
N LEU A 50 1.72 1.90 -2.96
CA LEU A 50 1.67 2.71 -1.74
C LEU A 50 2.58 3.92 -1.89
N VAL A 51 2.01 5.10 -1.69
CA VAL A 51 2.75 6.35 -1.66
C VAL A 51 2.60 6.98 -0.28
N VAL A 52 3.72 7.16 0.40
CA VAL A 52 3.78 7.87 1.68
C VAL A 52 4.61 9.14 1.51
N ASP A 53 4.34 10.13 2.34
CA ASP A 53 5.09 11.38 2.35
C ASP A 53 6.38 11.20 3.14
N LYS A 54 7.52 11.37 2.46
CA LYS A 54 8.85 11.24 3.03
C LYS A 54 9.54 12.58 3.26
N SER A 55 8.80 13.67 3.24
CA SER A 55 9.36 15.03 3.35
C SER A 55 10.02 15.30 4.71
N THR A 56 9.61 14.58 5.74
CA THR A 56 10.20 14.70 7.07
C THR A 56 10.26 13.36 7.78
N PRO A 57 11.35 13.06 8.50
CA PRO A 57 11.44 11.85 9.31
C PRO A 57 10.65 11.96 10.61
N GLN A 58 10.29 13.17 11.06
CA GLN A 58 9.49 13.35 12.27
C GLN A 58 8.03 12.97 12.02
N ALA A 59 7.35 12.57 13.10
CA ALA A 59 5.92 12.34 13.05
C ALA A 59 5.17 13.65 12.75
N ALA A 60 4.37 13.64 11.72
CA ALA A 60 3.55 14.77 11.30
C ALA A 60 2.31 14.27 10.57
N ASP A 61 1.29 15.09 10.49
CA ASP A 61 0.10 14.79 9.73
C ASP A 61 0.44 14.81 8.24
N LYS A 62 0.38 13.64 7.61
CA LYS A 62 0.81 13.46 6.23
C LYS A 62 -0.16 12.53 5.49
N PRO A 63 -0.28 12.69 4.17
CA PRO A 63 -1.13 11.84 3.37
C PRO A 63 -0.55 10.44 3.17
N VAL A 64 -1.46 9.49 3.01
CA VAL A 64 -1.17 8.15 2.49
C VAL A 64 -2.07 7.94 1.29
N VAL A 65 -1.50 7.50 0.19
CA VAL A 65 -2.23 7.22 -1.04
C VAL A 65 -1.94 5.80 -1.50
N VAL A 66 -2.97 5.09 -1.91
CA VAL A 66 -2.86 3.76 -2.51
C VAL A 66 -3.52 3.79 -3.87
N TYR A 67 -2.78 3.42 -4.89
CA TYR A 67 -3.30 3.26 -6.25
C TYR A 67 -3.52 1.77 -6.52
N VAL A 68 -4.63 1.45 -7.15
CA VAL A 68 -5.01 0.07 -7.49
C VAL A 68 -4.99 -0.11 -8.99
N THR A 69 -4.26 -1.10 -9.46
CA THR A 69 -4.23 -1.50 -10.86
C THR A 69 -4.40 -3.01 -10.97
N ASP A 70 -4.72 -3.48 -12.16
CA ASP A 70 -4.68 -4.90 -12.48
C ASP A 70 -3.28 -5.32 -12.94
N HIS A 71 -3.10 -6.59 -13.30
CA HIS A 71 -1.81 -7.11 -13.78
C HIS A 71 -1.35 -6.51 -15.10
N ALA A 72 -2.27 -5.96 -15.89
CA ALA A 72 -1.96 -5.28 -17.14
C ALA A 72 -1.63 -3.79 -16.93
N GLY A 73 -1.64 -3.31 -15.68
CA GLY A 73 -1.40 -1.91 -15.36
C GLY A 73 -2.60 -1.00 -15.57
N GLN A 74 -3.77 -1.57 -15.82
CA GLN A 74 -4.99 -0.79 -15.99
C GLN A 74 -5.57 -0.39 -14.63
N LYS A 75 -6.13 0.80 -14.56
CA LYS A 75 -6.75 1.31 -13.35
C LYS A 75 -7.97 0.49 -12.96
N VAL A 76 -8.08 0.18 -11.68
CA VAL A 76 -9.24 -0.48 -11.08
C VAL A 76 -9.98 0.52 -10.22
N SER A 77 -11.27 0.68 -10.44
CA SER A 77 -12.09 1.61 -9.65
C SER A 77 -12.08 1.24 -8.17
N THR A 78 -11.88 2.24 -7.33
CA THR A 78 -11.94 2.11 -5.87
C THR A 78 -13.31 2.50 -5.31
N GLU A 79 -14.28 2.77 -6.16
CA GLU A 79 -15.64 3.09 -5.72
C GLU A 79 -16.20 1.97 -4.84
N GLY A 80 -16.73 2.35 -3.68
CA GLY A 80 -17.25 1.40 -2.70
C GLY A 80 -16.22 0.65 -1.88
N ALA A 81 -14.93 0.84 -2.15
CA ALA A 81 -13.87 0.21 -1.38
C ALA A 81 -13.59 0.99 -0.08
N THR A 82 -13.10 0.28 0.92
CA THR A 82 -12.55 0.88 2.14
C THR A 82 -11.23 0.24 2.45
N GLY A 83 -10.36 0.97 3.11
CA GLY A 83 -9.05 0.46 3.44
C GLY A 83 -8.46 1.07 4.70
N ASN A 84 -7.32 0.53 5.06
CA ASN A 84 -6.54 0.99 6.20
C ASN A 84 -5.07 0.74 5.92
N THR A 85 -4.22 1.67 6.32
CA THR A 85 -2.77 1.49 6.31
C THR A 85 -2.26 1.56 7.74
N THR A 86 -1.53 0.54 8.16
CA THR A 86 -0.80 0.56 9.42
C THR A 86 0.66 0.85 9.14
N ILE A 87 1.20 1.90 9.72
CA ILE A 87 2.59 2.31 9.55
C ILE A 87 3.33 2.08 10.85
N LEU A 88 4.40 1.33 10.78
CA LEU A 88 5.30 1.04 11.90
C LEU A 88 6.63 1.74 11.66
N ALA A 89 7.00 2.61 12.56
CA ALA A 89 8.31 3.25 12.57
C ALA A 89 9.01 2.99 13.90
N ALA A 90 10.28 3.36 14.02
CA ALA A 90 11.10 3.04 15.19
C ALA A 90 10.48 3.44 16.53
N LYS A 91 9.68 4.50 16.55
CA LYS A 91 9.10 5.07 17.78
C LYS A 91 7.59 5.01 17.85
N GLY A 92 6.92 4.27 16.97
CA GLY A 92 5.47 4.24 17.05
C GLY A 92 4.78 3.52 15.91
N LYS A 93 3.48 3.45 16.08
CA LYS A 93 2.55 2.83 15.15
C LYS A 93 1.44 3.83 14.84
N ALA A 94 1.15 3.99 13.56
CA ALA A 94 0.05 4.81 13.11
C ALA A 94 -0.93 3.97 12.28
N SER A 95 -2.21 4.22 12.44
CA SER A 95 -3.26 3.62 11.63
C SER A 95 -3.96 4.73 10.86
N VAL A 96 -4.04 4.57 9.55
CA VAL A 96 -4.60 5.58 8.65
C VAL A 96 -5.76 4.96 7.88
N ALA A 97 -6.96 5.47 8.11
CA ALA A 97 -8.13 5.05 7.35
C ALA A 97 -8.04 5.58 5.91
N LEU A 98 -8.37 4.72 4.96
CA LEU A 98 -8.36 5.04 3.55
C LEU A 98 -9.76 5.04 3.00
N VAL A 99 -10.09 6.04 2.21
CA VAL A 99 -11.36 6.17 1.50
C VAL A 99 -11.12 6.41 0.02
N PRO A 100 -12.08 6.05 -0.85
CA PRO A 100 -11.95 6.34 -2.27
C PRO A 100 -11.73 7.83 -2.54
N ASP A 101 -10.79 8.12 -3.43
CA ASP A 101 -10.43 9.49 -3.82
C ASP A 101 -10.23 9.57 -5.33
N GLY A 102 -11.30 9.34 -6.05
CA GLY A 102 -11.32 9.34 -7.52
C GLY A 102 -10.76 8.05 -8.12
N ASP A 103 -10.99 7.83 -9.38
CA ASP A 103 -10.54 6.71 -10.22
C ASP A 103 -10.13 5.41 -9.48
N ASN A 104 -8.83 5.20 -9.40
CA ASN A 104 -8.21 4.00 -8.81
C ASN A 104 -7.47 4.31 -7.50
N ARG A 105 -7.85 5.35 -6.79
CA ARG A 105 -7.08 5.86 -5.66
C ARG A 105 -7.86 5.77 -4.36
N LEU A 106 -7.19 5.29 -3.31
CA LEU A 106 -7.60 5.40 -1.92
C LEU A 106 -6.67 6.39 -1.21
N LYS A 107 -7.20 7.22 -0.36
CA LYS A 107 -6.43 8.25 0.34
C LYS A 107 -6.86 8.38 1.79
N GLY A 108 -5.91 8.69 2.63
CA GLY A 108 -6.11 9.04 4.03
C GLY A 108 -5.04 10.00 4.52
N THR A 109 -5.25 10.57 5.68
CA THR A 109 -4.28 11.43 6.36
C THR A 109 -4.11 10.92 7.78
N GLY A 110 -2.88 10.82 8.21
CA GLY A 110 -2.56 10.38 9.56
C GLY A 110 -1.23 10.93 10.02
N ARG A 111 -0.98 10.80 11.31
CA ARG A 111 0.26 11.24 11.91
C ARG A 111 1.25 10.10 11.94
N TYR A 112 2.30 10.19 11.13
CA TYR A 112 3.34 9.18 11.08
C TYR A 112 4.72 9.77 10.81
N ALA A 113 5.74 9.02 11.24
CA ALA A 113 7.13 9.31 10.93
C ALA A 113 7.56 8.55 9.66
N SER A 114 8.42 9.15 8.86
CA SER A 114 8.96 8.56 7.64
C SER A 114 10.45 8.27 7.83
N THR A 115 10.74 7.19 8.53
CA THR A 115 12.11 6.74 8.78
C THR A 115 12.52 5.65 7.80
N ALA A 116 13.83 5.43 7.65
CA ALA A 116 14.35 4.43 6.71
C ALA A 116 13.93 3.00 7.05
N ASP A 117 13.60 2.72 8.30
CA ASP A 117 13.17 1.41 8.79
C ASP A 117 11.64 1.26 8.89
N MET A 118 10.88 2.25 8.43
CA MET A 118 9.42 2.19 8.51
C MET A 118 8.88 1.00 7.72
N LYS A 119 7.78 0.45 8.20
CA LYS A 119 7.03 -0.64 7.56
C LYS A 119 5.59 -0.22 7.41
N ALA A 120 4.95 -0.67 6.37
CA ALA A 120 3.54 -0.39 6.15
C ALA A 120 2.78 -1.66 5.78
N ILE A 121 1.57 -1.76 6.27
CA ILE A 121 0.63 -2.84 5.95
C ILE A 121 -0.62 -2.17 5.44
N VAL A 122 -1.03 -2.51 4.22
CA VAL A 122 -2.26 -2.03 3.62
C VAL A 122 -3.29 -3.15 3.62
N GLN A 123 -4.48 -2.84 4.09
CA GLN A 123 -5.64 -3.73 4.02
C GLN A 123 -6.77 -2.98 3.33
N PHE A 124 -7.51 -3.66 2.46
CA PHE A 124 -8.70 -3.08 1.86
C PHE A 124 -9.74 -4.15 1.51
N THR A 125 -10.97 -3.72 1.37
CA THR A 125 -12.10 -4.56 0.94
C THR A 125 -12.88 -3.88 -0.18
#